data_84d09ff79a52b4d71d6c90ccc443e35f
#
_entry.id   84d09ff79a52b4d71d6c90ccc443e35f
#
_cell.length_a   1.000
_cell.length_b   1.000
_cell.length_c   1.000
_cell.angle_alpha   90.00
_cell.angle_beta   90.00
_cell.angle_gamma   90.00
#
_symmetry.space_group_name_H-M   'P 1'
#
loop_
_entity.id
_entity.type
_entity.pdbx_description
1 polymer ?
#
loop_
_entity_poly.entity_id
_entity_poly.type
_entity_poly.pdbx_seq_one_letter_code
_entity_poly.pdbx_strand_id
1 'polypeptide(L)'
;MKMKPVRQVYLDTNIYCRPLDDQKDRRINAETEALLKILDATEKGEIAIISSDYVKFEIEQIKDPLKRKNIRGFEKILSKTNVASSKRLIIIAKEISAKCNLNSLDALHLAAACIGKANFLLTCDNEILDSRDCIETFAGKKGYKLKVRNPINYIKEN
;
A
#
# COMPACT_ATOMS: atom_id res chain seq x y z
N MET A 1 -20.11 21.91 11.45
CA MET A 1 -19.51 21.35 10.22
C MET A 1 -19.01 19.94 10.50
N LYS A 2 -19.50 18.97 9.74
CA LYS A 2 -18.99 17.60 9.87
C LYS A 2 -17.62 17.52 9.19
N MET A 3 -16.58 17.17 9.96
CA MET A 3 -15.27 16.87 9.39
C MET A 3 -15.35 15.52 8.64
N LYS A 4 -14.78 15.46 7.44
CA LYS A 4 -14.65 14.18 6.73
C LYS A 4 -13.71 13.27 7.52
N PRO A 5 -14.02 11.97 7.65
CA PRO A 5 -13.13 11.03 8.31
C PRO A 5 -11.80 10.93 7.55
N VAL A 6 -10.71 10.81 8.30
CA VAL A 6 -9.37 10.60 7.72
C VAL A 6 -9.36 9.23 7.04
N ARG A 7 -8.97 9.21 5.77
CA ARG A 7 -8.88 7.98 5.00
C ARG A 7 -7.57 7.26 5.30
N GLN A 8 -7.67 5.98 5.64
CA GLN A 8 -6.52 5.14 5.95
C GLN A 8 -6.03 4.45 4.69
N VAL A 9 -4.79 4.70 4.29
CA VAL A 9 -4.22 4.21 3.03
C VAL A 9 -2.92 3.46 3.29
N TYR A 10 -2.88 2.20 2.88
CA TYR A 10 -1.68 1.38 2.90
C TYR A 10 -0.95 1.51 1.56
N LEU A 11 0.31 1.87 1.60
CA LEU A 11 1.15 1.95 0.39
C LEU A 11 2.04 0.72 0.27
N ASP A 12 1.91 0.00 -0.84
CA ASP A 12 2.86 -1.06 -1.18
C ASP A 12 4.26 -0.46 -1.38
N THR A 13 5.28 -1.26 -1.17
CA THR A 13 6.68 -0.81 -1.23
C THR A 13 7.03 -0.14 -2.56
N ASN A 14 6.48 -0.66 -3.67
CA ASN A 14 6.73 -0.09 -5.00
C ASN A 14 6.27 1.37 -5.14
N ILE A 15 5.27 1.79 -4.36
CA ILE A 15 4.81 3.19 -4.38
C ILE A 15 5.91 4.12 -3.85
N TYR A 16 6.55 3.75 -2.75
CA TYR A 16 7.66 4.53 -2.18
C TYR A 16 8.86 4.64 -3.15
N CYS A 17 9.03 3.65 -4.01
CA CYS A 17 10.13 3.60 -4.96
C CYS A 17 9.91 4.45 -6.21
N ARG A 18 8.65 4.70 -6.60
CA ARG A 18 8.31 5.34 -7.87
C ARG A 18 9.03 6.66 -8.15
N PRO A 19 9.20 7.60 -7.19
CA PRO A 19 9.93 8.84 -7.47
C PRO A 19 11.39 8.65 -7.85
N LEU A 20 12.00 7.52 -7.50
CA LEU A 20 13.41 7.18 -7.82
C LEU A 20 13.53 6.24 -9.02
N ASP A 21 12.42 5.78 -9.58
CA ASP A 21 12.39 4.96 -10.80
C ASP A 21 12.51 5.85 -12.04
N ASP A 22 12.65 5.22 -13.22
CA ASP A 22 12.85 5.95 -14.48
C ASP A 22 11.60 6.75 -14.89
N GLN A 23 11.65 8.05 -14.71
CA GLN A 23 10.54 8.96 -15.02
C GLN A 23 10.29 9.14 -16.53
N LYS A 24 11.15 8.59 -17.40
CA LYS A 24 10.91 8.54 -18.83
C LYS A 24 9.80 7.58 -19.21
N ASP A 25 9.58 6.56 -18.38
CA ASP A 25 8.44 5.66 -18.52
C ASP A 25 7.16 6.43 -18.15
N ARG A 26 6.19 6.45 -19.07
CA ARG A 26 4.95 7.21 -18.89
C ARG A 26 4.12 6.74 -17.70
N ARG A 27 4.05 5.42 -17.49
CA ARG A 27 3.30 4.86 -16.37
C ARG A 27 3.97 5.21 -15.03
N ILE A 28 5.28 5.04 -14.94
CA ILE A 28 6.04 5.38 -13.74
C ILE A 28 5.89 6.86 -13.42
N ASN A 29 5.99 7.73 -14.42
CA ASN A 29 5.81 9.16 -14.23
C ASN A 29 4.40 9.50 -13.73
N ALA A 30 3.37 8.90 -14.32
CA ALA A 30 1.98 9.13 -13.91
C ALA A 30 1.73 8.61 -12.49
N GLU A 31 2.32 7.48 -12.11
CA GLU A 31 2.22 6.93 -10.76
C GLU A 31 2.94 7.83 -9.74
N THR A 32 4.08 8.40 -10.11
CA THR A 32 4.79 9.39 -9.28
C THR A 32 3.96 10.66 -9.09
N GLU A 33 3.37 11.19 -10.15
CA GLU A 33 2.49 12.36 -10.08
C GLU A 33 1.29 12.10 -9.15
N ALA A 34 0.70 10.91 -9.24
CA ALA A 34 -0.39 10.52 -8.36
C ALA A 34 0.06 10.46 -6.90
N LEU A 35 1.27 9.94 -6.63
CA LEU A 35 1.83 9.92 -5.29
C LEU A 35 2.00 11.33 -4.73
N LEU A 36 2.46 12.29 -5.54
CA LEU A 36 2.61 13.68 -5.09
C LEU A 36 1.27 14.27 -4.62
N LYS A 37 0.18 13.94 -5.30
CA LYS A 37 -1.17 14.35 -4.88
C LYS A 37 -1.59 13.67 -3.57
N ILE A 38 -1.23 12.42 -3.38
CA ILE A 38 -1.48 11.69 -2.13
C ILE A 38 -0.70 12.34 -0.98
N LEU A 39 0.56 12.73 -1.21
CA LEU A 39 1.37 13.43 -0.22
C LEU A 39 0.73 14.76 0.20
N ASP A 40 0.23 15.52 -0.76
CA ASP A 40 -0.49 16.76 -0.48
C ASP A 40 -1.72 16.50 0.41
N ALA A 41 -2.46 15.45 0.12
CA ALA A 41 -3.61 15.05 0.94
C ALA A 41 -3.20 14.60 2.36
N THR A 42 -2.03 13.99 2.53
CA THR A 42 -1.52 13.65 3.87
C THR A 42 -1.16 14.89 4.66
N GLU A 43 -0.56 15.89 4.03
CA GLU A 43 -0.23 17.17 4.67
C GLU A 43 -1.48 17.91 5.12
N LYS A 44 -2.57 17.82 4.35
CA LYS A 44 -3.87 18.39 4.69
C LYS A 44 -4.64 17.60 5.74
N GLY A 45 -4.13 16.46 6.18
CA GLY A 45 -4.79 15.59 7.15
C GLY A 45 -5.98 14.81 6.59
N GLU A 46 -6.13 14.73 5.28
CA GLU A 46 -7.21 13.99 4.61
C GLU A 46 -6.93 12.49 4.53
N ILE A 47 -5.63 12.13 4.49
CA ILE A 47 -5.13 10.76 4.38
C ILE A 47 -4.12 10.50 5.50
N ALA A 48 -4.17 9.32 6.09
CA ALA A 48 -3.14 8.79 6.99
C ALA A 48 -2.55 7.53 6.37
N ILE A 49 -1.23 7.46 6.27
CA ILE A 49 -0.52 6.35 5.66
C ILE A 49 -0.23 5.26 6.69
N ILE A 50 -0.57 4.03 6.33
CA ILE A 50 -0.27 2.82 7.09
C ILE A 50 0.91 2.12 6.44
N SER A 51 1.92 1.78 7.23
CA SER A 51 3.03 0.92 6.84
C SER A 51 2.97 -0.42 7.58
N SER A 52 3.94 -1.29 7.34
CA SER A 52 4.02 -2.58 8.02
C SER A 52 5.47 -3.04 8.12
N ASP A 53 5.69 -4.08 8.93
CA ASP A 53 6.98 -4.76 9.00
C ASP A 53 7.42 -5.30 7.63
N TYR A 54 6.46 -5.64 6.75
CA TYR A 54 6.75 -6.18 5.42
C TYR A 54 7.23 -5.12 4.45
N VAL A 55 6.70 -3.90 4.52
CA VAL A 55 7.23 -2.75 3.77
C VAL A 55 8.67 -2.51 4.20
N LYS A 56 8.93 -2.48 5.49
CA LYS A 56 10.28 -2.29 6.04
C LYS A 56 11.23 -3.40 5.61
N PHE A 57 10.76 -4.65 5.63
CA PHE A 57 11.54 -5.79 5.16
C PHE A 57 11.94 -5.64 3.69
N GLU A 58 11.01 -5.28 2.82
CA GLU A 58 11.30 -5.10 1.39
C GLU A 58 12.26 -3.93 1.14
N ILE A 59 12.11 -2.83 1.87
CA ILE A 59 13.02 -1.69 1.75
C ILE A 59 14.46 -2.13 2.07
N GLU A 60 14.64 -2.96 3.10
CA GLU A 60 15.96 -3.48 3.47
C GLU A 60 16.57 -4.40 2.41
N GLN A 61 15.77 -4.96 1.49
CA GLN A 61 16.24 -5.79 0.38
C GLN A 61 16.72 -4.97 -0.82
N ILE A 62 16.53 -3.67 -0.85
CA ILE A 62 17.01 -2.80 -1.93
C ILE A 62 18.53 -2.82 -1.95
N LYS A 63 19.12 -3.21 -3.09
CA LYS A 63 20.55 -3.44 -3.21
C LYS A 63 21.37 -2.14 -3.15
N ASP A 64 20.91 -1.08 -3.81
CA ASP A 64 21.60 0.20 -3.81
C ASP A 64 21.48 0.85 -2.43
N PRO A 65 22.61 1.06 -1.71
CA PRO A 65 22.59 1.61 -0.35
C PRO A 65 22.00 3.01 -0.26
N LEU A 66 22.24 3.86 -1.25
CA LEU A 66 21.72 5.23 -1.27
C LEU A 66 20.22 5.24 -1.51
N LYS A 67 19.76 4.47 -2.48
CA LYS A 67 18.33 4.30 -2.76
C LYS A 67 17.61 3.74 -1.52
N ARG A 68 18.16 2.70 -0.91
CA ARG A 68 17.60 2.10 0.31
C ARG A 68 17.46 3.11 1.44
N LYS A 69 18.49 3.90 1.69
CA LYS A 69 18.49 4.95 2.71
C LYS A 69 17.41 6.00 2.46
N ASN A 70 17.31 6.45 1.21
CA ASN A 70 16.34 7.48 0.83
C ASN A 70 14.89 6.96 0.98
N ILE A 71 14.63 5.74 0.55
CA ILE A 71 13.29 5.14 0.65
C ILE A 71 12.93 4.84 2.10
N ARG A 72 13.88 4.35 2.90
CA ARG A 72 13.68 4.15 4.34
C ARG A 72 13.28 5.46 5.04
N GLY A 73 13.99 6.54 4.75
CA GLY A 73 13.69 7.86 5.31
C GLY A 73 12.31 8.37 4.89
N PHE A 74 11.95 8.17 3.63
CA PHE A 74 10.66 8.57 3.07
C PHE A 74 9.51 7.79 3.73
N GLU A 75 9.63 6.47 3.84
CA GLU A 75 8.64 5.63 4.53
C GLU A 75 8.47 6.08 5.98
N LYS A 76 9.56 6.32 6.68
CA LYS A 76 9.54 6.73 8.10
C LYS A 76 8.81 8.06 8.31
N ILE A 77 9.05 9.04 7.44
CA ILE A 77 8.41 10.36 7.52
C ILE A 77 6.92 10.25 7.21
N LEU A 78 6.55 9.46 6.22
CA LEU A 78 5.20 9.41 5.68
C LEU A 78 4.25 8.56 6.52
N SER A 79 4.72 7.45 7.09
CA SER A 79 3.85 6.52 7.81
C SER A 79 3.40 7.06 9.16
N LYS A 80 2.09 7.01 9.41
CA LYS A 80 1.47 7.35 10.70
C LYS A 80 1.43 6.16 11.64
N THR A 81 1.15 4.97 11.11
CA THR A 81 1.04 3.75 11.89
C THR A 81 1.80 2.63 11.20
N ASN A 82 2.28 1.67 11.98
CA ASN A 82 2.93 0.48 11.48
C ASN A 82 2.19 -0.77 11.96
N VAL A 83 1.86 -1.66 11.03
CA VAL A 83 1.27 -2.96 11.35
C VAL A 83 2.41 -3.95 11.57
N ALA A 84 2.54 -4.42 12.81
CA ALA A 84 3.53 -5.43 13.16
C ALA A 84 3.05 -6.82 12.72
N SER A 85 4.00 -7.71 12.42
CA SER A 85 3.70 -9.11 12.17
C SER A 85 3.02 -9.74 13.39
N SER A 86 2.04 -10.62 13.13
CA SER A 86 1.32 -11.35 14.18
C SER A 86 0.84 -12.70 13.64
N LYS A 87 0.50 -13.61 14.56
CA LYS A 87 -0.08 -14.90 14.16
C LYS A 87 -1.37 -14.74 13.37
N ARG A 88 -2.24 -13.82 13.79
CA ARG A 88 -3.50 -13.52 13.10
C ARG A 88 -3.25 -13.01 11.68
N LEU A 89 -2.28 -12.11 11.51
CA LEU A 89 -1.92 -11.57 10.20
C LEU A 89 -1.45 -12.69 9.27
N ILE A 90 -0.58 -13.57 9.76
CA ILE A 90 -0.05 -14.69 8.96
C ILE A 90 -1.18 -15.64 8.54
N ILE A 91 -2.15 -15.92 9.41
CA ILE A 91 -3.32 -16.76 9.08
C ILE A 91 -4.12 -16.13 7.94
N ILE A 92 -4.42 -14.82 8.04
CA ILE A 92 -5.16 -14.09 7.01
C ILE A 92 -4.37 -14.10 5.69
N ALA A 93 -3.06 -13.88 5.74
CA ALA A 93 -2.20 -13.92 4.56
C ALA A 93 -2.24 -15.28 3.86
N LYS A 94 -2.18 -16.38 4.60
CA LYS A 94 -2.30 -17.74 4.04
C LYS A 94 -3.64 -17.96 3.36
N GLU A 95 -4.73 -17.47 3.94
CA GLU A 95 -6.05 -17.57 3.34
C GLU A 95 -6.15 -16.76 2.03
N ILE A 96 -5.61 -15.53 2.01
CA ILE A 96 -5.57 -14.69 0.81
C ILE A 96 -4.74 -15.35 -0.29
N SER A 97 -3.55 -15.85 0.05
CA SER A 97 -2.65 -16.52 -0.87
C SER A 97 -3.33 -17.72 -1.53
N ALA A 98 -3.98 -18.56 -0.74
CA ALA A 98 -4.68 -19.75 -1.24
C ALA A 98 -5.89 -19.39 -2.10
N LYS A 99 -6.70 -18.42 -1.67
CA LYS A 99 -7.97 -18.08 -2.32
C LYS A 99 -7.79 -17.24 -3.58
N CYS A 100 -6.84 -16.31 -3.57
CA CYS A 100 -6.62 -15.38 -4.68
C CYS A 100 -5.36 -15.68 -5.49
N ASN A 101 -4.70 -16.80 -5.21
CA ASN A 101 -3.52 -17.28 -5.93
C ASN A 101 -2.41 -16.21 -6.01
N LEU A 102 -2.06 -15.64 -4.86
CA LEU A 102 -1.01 -14.64 -4.73
C LEU A 102 0.20 -15.20 -4.01
N ASN A 103 1.38 -14.66 -4.30
CA ASN A 103 2.59 -15.06 -3.58
C ASN A 103 2.52 -14.62 -2.11
N SER A 104 3.37 -15.22 -1.28
CA SER A 104 3.33 -15.02 0.17
C SER A 104 3.54 -13.57 0.58
N LEU A 105 4.46 -12.86 -0.06
CA LEU A 105 4.78 -11.48 0.32
C LEU A 105 3.63 -10.52 -0.02
N ASP A 106 3.04 -10.66 -1.22
CA ASP A 106 1.87 -9.88 -1.62
C ASP A 106 0.69 -10.13 -0.66
N ALA A 107 0.47 -11.40 -0.29
CA ALA A 107 -0.57 -11.77 0.66
C ALA A 107 -0.32 -11.17 2.05
N LEU A 108 0.94 -11.08 2.48
CA LEU A 108 1.31 -10.46 3.76
C LEU A 108 1.01 -8.96 3.76
N HIS A 109 1.29 -8.26 2.65
CA HIS A 109 0.92 -6.84 2.52
C HIS A 109 -0.60 -6.64 2.62
N LEU A 110 -1.36 -7.49 1.93
CA LEU A 110 -2.82 -7.42 1.94
C LEU A 110 -3.39 -7.71 3.33
N ALA A 111 -2.85 -8.71 4.01
CA ALA A 111 -3.24 -9.04 5.38
C ALA A 111 -2.91 -7.87 6.34
N ALA A 112 -1.75 -7.25 6.17
CA ALA A 112 -1.37 -6.08 6.97
C ALA A 112 -2.32 -4.91 6.73
N ALA A 113 -2.72 -4.66 5.48
CA ALA A 113 -3.69 -3.63 5.15
C ALA A 113 -5.05 -3.91 5.82
N CYS A 114 -5.50 -5.15 5.81
CA CYS A 114 -6.75 -5.56 6.48
C CYS A 114 -6.66 -5.31 7.99
N ILE A 115 -5.64 -5.83 8.64
CA ILE A 115 -5.47 -5.72 10.11
C ILE A 115 -5.29 -4.25 10.52
N GLY A 116 -4.59 -3.46 9.72
CA GLY A 116 -4.45 -2.02 9.95
C GLY A 116 -5.71 -1.21 9.65
N LYS A 117 -6.77 -1.87 9.19
CA LYS A 117 -8.06 -1.25 8.83
C LYS A 117 -7.91 -0.19 7.75
N ALA A 118 -7.06 -0.46 6.75
CA ALA A 118 -6.93 0.40 5.60
C ALA A 118 -8.22 0.45 4.79
N ASN A 119 -8.56 1.63 4.30
CA ASN A 119 -9.66 1.81 3.34
C ASN A 119 -9.17 1.44 1.93
N PHE A 120 -7.90 1.73 1.64
CA PHE A 120 -7.27 1.42 0.36
C PHE A 120 -5.89 0.84 0.57
N LEU A 121 -5.54 -0.15 -0.25
CA LEU A 121 -4.15 -0.52 -0.51
C LEU A 121 -3.82 -0.04 -1.91
N LEU A 122 -2.77 0.77 -2.04
CA LEU A 122 -2.30 1.26 -3.34
C LEU A 122 -1.06 0.50 -3.76
N THR A 123 -1.05 0.04 -4.99
CA THR A 123 0.06 -0.74 -5.56
C THR A 123 0.22 -0.44 -7.05
N CYS A 124 1.44 -0.61 -7.53
CA CYS A 124 1.76 -0.59 -8.97
C CYS A 124 1.87 -2.00 -9.56
N ASP A 125 1.73 -3.04 -8.73
CA ASP A 125 1.86 -4.44 -9.14
C ASP A 125 0.59 -4.94 -9.83
N ASN A 126 0.71 -5.31 -11.10
CA ASN A 126 -0.42 -5.79 -11.90
C ASN A 126 -1.00 -7.10 -11.37
N GLU A 127 -0.19 -7.99 -10.79
CA GLU A 127 -0.71 -9.26 -10.24
C GLU A 127 -1.70 -9.00 -9.11
N ILE A 128 -1.39 -8.06 -8.24
CA ILE A 128 -2.30 -7.67 -7.16
C ILE A 128 -3.54 -6.96 -7.74
N LEU A 129 -3.33 -6.01 -8.66
CA LEU A 129 -4.42 -5.24 -9.27
C LEU A 129 -5.40 -6.14 -10.04
N ASP A 130 -4.89 -7.14 -10.75
CA ASP A 130 -5.72 -8.09 -11.50
C ASP A 130 -6.52 -9.01 -10.57
N SER A 131 -6.07 -9.19 -9.33
CA SER A 131 -6.74 -10.00 -8.31
C SER A 131 -7.67 -9.19 -7.40
N ARG A 132 -7.88 -7.91 -7.67
CA ARG A 132 -8.58 -7.00 -6.76
C ARG A 132 -10.00 -7.47 -6.39
N ASP A 133 -10.74 -8.02 -7.33
CA ASP A 133 -12.11 -8.49 -7.05
C ASP A 133 -12.12 -9.63 -6.04
N CYS A 134 -11.20 -10.58 -6.18
CA CYS A 134 -11.03 -11.66 -5.22
C CYS A 134 -10.63 -11.12 -3.84
N ILE A 135 -9.66 -10.20 -3.80
CA ILE A 135 -9.14 -9.61 -2.57
C ILE A 135 -10.25 -8.83 -1.85
N GLU A 136 -10.96 -7.96 -2.55
CA GLU A 136 -12.02 -7.13 -1.96
C GLU A 136 -13.19 -7.97 -1.47
N THR A 137 -13.53 -9.03 -2.20
CA THR A 137 -14.57 -9.99 -1.77
C THR A 137 -14.15 -10.73 -0.50
N PHE A 138 -12.92 -11.22 -0.47
CA PHE A 138 -12.37 -11.88 0.73
C PHE A 138 -12.40 -10.94 1.94
N ALA A 139 -11.85 -9.73 1.77
CA ALA A 139 -11.80 -8.73 2.82
C ALA A 139 -13.20 -8.40 3.35
N GLY A 140 -14.16 -8.18 2.46
CA GLY A 140 -15.54 -7.89 2.81
C GLY A 140 -16.19 -8.99 3.64
N LYS A 141 -15.96 -10.25 3.29
CA LYS A 141 -16.46 -11.41 4.06
C LYS A 141 -15.86 -11.48 5.48
N LYS A 142 -14.65 -10.97 5.67
CA LYS A 142 -14.00 -10.89 6.98
C LYS A 142 -14.36 -9.61 7.76
N GLY A 143 -15.17 -8.74 7.20
CA GLY A 143 -15.58 -7.49 7.83
C GLY A 143 -14.66 -6.31 7.60
N TYR A 144 -13.68 -6.44 6.69
CA TYR A 144 -12.78 -5.35 6.32
C TYR A 144 -13.32 -4.58 5.12
N LYS A 145 -13.06 -3.27 5.07
CA LYS A 145 -13.53 -2.38 3.99
C LYS A 145 -12.38 -1.98 3.08
N LEU A 146 -11.56 -2.96 2.69
CA LEU A 146 -10.36 -2.73 1.88
C LEU A 146 -10.71 -2.71 0.39
N LYS A 147 -10.23 -1.69 -0.32
CA LYS A 147 -10.20 -1.60 -1.78
C LYS A 147 -8.76 -1.55 -2.27
N VAL A 148 -8.50 -2.13 -3.43
CA VAL A 148 -7.15 -2.19 -4.03
C VAL A 148 -7.15 -1.37 -5.31
N ARG A 149 -6.21 -0.42 -5.44
CA ARG A 149 -6.13 0.48 -6.60
C ARG A 149 -4.68 0.77 -6.98
N ASN A 150 -4.47 1.07 -8.25
CA ASN A 150 -3.28 1.79 -8.69
C ASN A 150 -3.41 3.24 -8.21
N PRO A 151 -2.32 3.93 -7.84
CA PRO A 151 -2.40 5.32 -7.37
C PRO A 151 -3.06 6.27 -8.38
N ILE A 152 -2.87 6.05 -9.68
CA ILE A 152 -3.50 6.86 -10.73
C ILE A 152 -5.02 6.77 -10.65
N ASN A 153 -5.54 5.55 -10.55
CA ASN A 153 -6.98 5.30 -10.46
C ASN A 153 -7.56 5.83 -9.15
N TYR A 154 -6.84 5.67 -8.06
CA TYR A 154 -7.24 6.21 -6.77
C TYR A 154 -7.46 7.73 -6.83
N ILE A 155 -6.53 8.48 -7.43
CA ILE A 155 -6.64 9.92 -7.57
C ILE A 155 -7.83 10.32 -8.46
N LYS A 156 -8.09 9.57 -9.55
CA LYS A 156 -9.23 9.82 -10.44
C LYS A 156 -10.58 9.60 -9.76
N GLU A 157 -10.68 8.61 -8.87
CA GLU A 157 -11.92 8.25 -8.17
C GLU A 157 -12.20 9.14 -6.95
N ASN A 158 -11.17 9.79 -6.45
CA ASN A 158 -11.22 10.57 -5.20
C ASN A 158 -10.60 11.97 -5.40
#